data_2f08b94bb47c552de5b5f56969e184ac
#
_entry.id   2f08b94bb47c552de5b5f56969e184ac
#
_cell.length_a   1.000
_cell.length_b   1.000
_cell.length_c   1.000
_cell.angle_alpha   90.00
_cell.angle_beta   90.00
_cell.angle_gamma   90.00
#
_symmetry.space_group_name_H-M   'P 1'
#
loop_
_entity.id
_entity.type
_entity.pdbx_description
1 polymer ?
#
loop_
_entity_poly.entity_id
_entity_poly.type
_entity_poly.pdbx_seq_one_letter_code
_entity_poly.pdbx_strand_id
1 'polypeptide(L)'
;MSEEPVKFILKSFPGTRYYPRFKLTTWHPRGILDEVLAEKIIAFIEWEEYIQDAPFDRYTDLSGITEIRTNVEHIIEIARRRLFVREPVKSALFADNPANLEVAQMYERLMKDAIMIQVRVFSDRKAAGEWLEVPPNILETPAE
;
A
#
# COMPACT_ATOMS: atom_id res chain seq x y z
N MET A 1 26.05 -3.87 9.62
CA MET A 1 24.69 -4.13 10.03
C MET A 1 24.14 -5.34 9.28
N SER A 2 23.51 -6.23 9.99
CA SER A 2 22.99 -7.47 9.43
C SER A 2 21.73 -7.21 8.61
N GLU A 3 21.55 -7.98 7.52
CA GLU A 3 20.34 -7.95 6.71
C GLU A 3 19.21 -8.79 7.33
N GLU A 4 19.49 -9.51 8.41
CA GLU A 4 18.51 -10.40 9.02
C GLU A 4 17.20 -9.73 9.43
N PRO A 5 17.20 -8.52 10.04
CA PRO A 5 15.94 -7.85 10.36
C PRO A 5 15.09 -7.56 9.12
N VAL A 6 15.73 -7.19 8.00
CA VAL A 6 15.04 -6.96 6.73
C VAL A 6 14.39 -8.23 6.23
N LYS A 7 15.18 -9.32 6.17
CA LYS A 7 14.70 -10.61 5.69
C LYS A 7 13.54 -11.12 6.56
N PHE A 8 13.65 -10.94 7.87
CA PHE A 8 12.61 -11.36 8.79
C PHE A 8 11.30 -10.61 8.52
N ILE A 9 11.37 -9.28 8.37
CA ILE A 9 10.19 -8.47 8.10
C ILE A 9 9.55 -8.86 6.77
N LEU A 10 10.34 -9.03 5.72
CA LEU A 10 9.85 -9.44 4.41
C LEU A 10 9.16 -10.81 4.47
N LYS A 11 9.75 -11.76 5.21
CA LYS A 11 9.16 -13.09 5.36
C LYS A 11 7.88 -13.07 6.16
N SER A 12 7.77 -12.18 7.14
CA SER A 12 6.59 -12.09 7.99
C SER A 12 5.45 -11.31 7.34
N PHE A 13 5.66 -10.80 6.12
CA PHE A 13 4.67 -10.00 5.43
C PHE A 13 4.38 -10.60 4.04
N PRO A 14 3.58 -11.68 4.01
CA PRO A 14 3.27 -12.34 2.74
C PRO A 14 2.42 -11.44 1.84
N GLY A 15 2.50 -11.68 0.54
CA GLY A 15 1.73 -10.93 -0.43
C GLY A 15 2.38 -9.63 -0.87
N THR A 16 3.63 -9.38 -0.43
CA THR A 16 4.38 -8.21 -0.85
C THR A 16 5.40 -8.60 -1.91
N ARG A 17 5.64 -7.70 -2.86
CA ARG A 17 6.65 -7.90 -3.89
C ARG A 17 7.16 -6.55 -4.37
N TYR A 18 8.49 -6.45 -4.55
CA TYR A 18 9.12 -5.28 -5.15
C TYR A 18 9.53 -5.59 -6.59
N TYR A 19 9.19 -4.68 -7.51
CA TYR A 19 9.53 -4.79 -8.92
C TYR A 19 10.56 -3.70 -9.26
N PRO A 20 11.86 -4.04 -9.29
CA PRO A 20 12.91 -3.03 -9.55
C PRO A 20 12.73 -2.33 -10.90
N ARG A 21 12.28 -3.07 -11.90
CA ARG A 21 12.08 -2.52 -13.25
C ARG A 21 11.13 -1.34 -13.28
N PHE A 22 10.09 -1.37 -12.43
CA PHE A 22 9.06 -0.33 -12.39
C PHE A 22 9.17 0.54 -11.14
N LYS A 23 10.11 0.24 -10.25
CA LYS A 23 10.22 0.89 -8.95
C LYS A 23 8.85 0.89 -8.26
N LEU A 24 8.28 -0.29 -8.13
CA LEU A 24 6.94 -0.48 -7.60
C LEU A 24 6.93 -1.59 -6.56
N THR A 25 6.30 -1.32 -5.43
CA THR A 25 6.01 -2.33 -4.42
C THR A 25 4.52 -2.61 -4.43
N THR A 26 4.14 -3.90 -4.48
CA THR A 26 2.74 -4.30 -4.45
C THR A 26 2.43 -5.06 -3.17
N TRP A 27 1.22 -4.88 -2.67
CA TRP A 27 0.70 -5.61 -1.52
C TRP A 27 -0.64 -6.21 -1.84
N HIS A 28 -0.83 -7.45 -1.34
CA HIS A 28 -2.09 -8.14 -1.40
C HIS A 28 -2.42 -8.66 0.01
N PRO A 29 -2.75 -7.75 0.95
CA PRO A 29 -3.09 -8.18 2.31
C PRO A 29 -4.35 -9.01 2.31
N ARG A 30 -4.46 -9.94 3.24
CA ARG A 30 -5.58 -10.86 3.35
C ARG A 30 -6.13 -10.89 4.76
N GLY A 31 -7.42 -11.17 4.86
CA GLY A 31 -8.09 -11.39 6.13
C GLY A 31 -8.70 -10.14 6.71
N ILE A 32 -8.51 -9.95 8.00
CA ILE A 32 -9.15 -8.85 8.73
C ILE A 32 -8.23 -7.64 8.76
N LEU A 33 -8.73 -6.51 8.30
CA LEU A 33 -8.00 -5.24 8.40
C LEU A 33 -8.32 -4.62 9.75
N ASP A 34 -7.45 -4.90 10.72
CA ASP A 34 -7.50 -4.32 12.06
C ASP A 34 -6.30 -3.40 12.26
N GLU A 35 -6.16 -2.87 13.47
CA GLU A 35 -5.03 -1.99 13.78
C GLU A 35 -3.69 -2.70 13.62
N VAL A 36 -3.63 -3.99 13.98
CA VAL A 36 -2.39 -4.77 13.89
C VAL A 36 -1.94 -4.90 12.44
N LEU A 37 -2.85 -5.29 11.54
CA LEU A 37 -2.53 -5.43 10.13
C LEU A 37 -2.17 -4.09 9.50
N ALA A 38 -2.93 -3.04 9.83
CA ALA A 38 -2.67 -1.70 9.33
C ALA A 38 -1.27 -1.21 9.74
N GLU A 39 -0.89 -1.42 11.00
CA GLU A 39 0.45 -1.03 11.47
C GLU A 39 1.55 -1.84 10.79
N LYS A 40 1.30 -3.12 10.51
CA LYS A 40 2.27 -3.94 9.77
C LYS A 40 2.50 -3.41 8.35
N ILE A 41 1.41 -3.04 7.68
CA ILE A 41 1.50 -2.47 6.34
C ILE A 41 2.34 -1.19 6.36
N ILE A 42 2.05 -0.30 7.29
CA ILE A 42 2.78 0.98 7.39
C ILE A 42 4.24 0.75 7.76
N ALA A 43 4.51 -0.15 8.71
CA ALA A 43 5.88 -0.47 9.09
C ALA A 43 6.68 -1.03 7.92
N PHE A 44 6.04 -1.88 7.09
CA PHE A 44 6.70 -2.43 5.92
C PHE A 44 7.02 -1.33 4.90
N ILE A 45 6.08 -0.41 4.65
CA ILE A 45 6.32 0.70 3.73
C ILE A 45 7.47 1.57 4.22
N GLU A 46 7.46 1.95 5.50
CA GLU A 46 8.51 2.77 6.08
C GLU A 46 9.87 2.09 5.99
N TRP A 47 9.89 0.78 6.19
CA TRP A 47 11.10 -0.01 6.05
C TRP A 47 11.62 -0.02 4.62
N GLU A 48 10.73 -0.25 3.64
CA GLU A 48 11.08 -0.21 2.22
C GLU A 48 11.65 1.15 1.84
N GLU A 49 11.04 2.23 2.32
CA GLU A 49 11.52 3.58 2.07
C GLU A 49 12.92 3.80 2.61
N TYR A 50 13.23 3.14 3.72
CA TYR A 50 14.54 3.26 4.33
C TYR A 50 15.63 2.52 3.54
N ILE A 51 15.31 1.33 2.99
CA ILE A 51 16.31 0.49 2.33
C ILE A 51 16.46 0.75 0.83
N GLN A 52 15.45 1.32 0.17
CA GLN A 52 15.54 1.62 -1.26
C GLN A 52 16.31 2.93 -1.47
N ASP A 53 17.22 2.92 -2.45
CA ASP A 53 18.02 4.11 -2.78
C ASP A 53 17.25 5.14 -3.60
N ALA A 54 16.12 4.75 -4.16
CA ALA A 54 15.32 5.60 -5.02
C ALA A 54 13.85 5.55 -4.60
N PRO A 55 13.08 6.60 -4.89
CA PRO A 55 11.65 6.55 -4.59
C PRO A 55 10.96 5.44 -5.39
N PHE A 56 9.92 4.88 -4.82
CA PHE A 56 9.14 3.84 -5.46
C PHE A 56 7.66 4.09 -5.27
N ASP A 57 6.88 3.70 -6.27
CA ASP A 57 5.44 3.78 -6.20
C ASP A 57 4.91 2.55 -5.45
N ARG A 58 3.64 2.60 -5.00
CA ARG A 58 3.05 1.50 -4.26
C ARG A 58 1.64 1.23 -4.74
N TYR A 59 1.30 -0.05 -4.70
CA TYR A 59 -0.02 -0.55 -5.03
C TYR A 59 -0.49 -1.47 -3.91
N THR A 60 -1.63 -1.15 -3.30
CA THR A 60 -2.22 -1.95 -2.24
C THR A 60 -3.56 -2.49 -2.71
N ASP A 61 -3.67 -3.81 -2.79
CA ASP A 61 -4.87 -4.48 -3.27
C ASP A 61 -5.68 -5.00 -2.09
N LEU A 62 -6.82 -4.37 -1.85
CA LEU A 62 -7.65 -4.72 -0.70
C LEU A 62 -8.66 -5.84 -0.99
N SER A 63 -8.62 -6.44 -2.18
CA SER A 63 -9.60 -7.48 -2.54
C SER A 63 -9.55 -8.71 -1.62
N GLY A 64 -8.41 -8.97 -0.99
CA GLY A 64 -8.27 -10.08 -0.04
C GLY A 64 -8.73 -9.76 1.37
N ILE A 65 -9.10 -8.53 1.65
CA ILE A 65 -9.60 -8.12 2.96
C ILE A 65 -11.07 -8.53 3.08
N THR A 66 -11.37 -9.34 4.08
CA THR A 66 -12.72 -9.89 4.27
C THR A 66 -13.54 -9.14 5.31
N GLU A 67 -12.88 -8.38 6.17
CA GLU A 67 -13.55 -7.63 7.23
C GLU A 67 -12.71 -6.42 7.63
N ILE A 68 -13.37 -5.29 7.91
CA ILE A 68 -12.70 -4.07 8.37
C ILE A 68 -13.02 -3.90 9.86
N ARG A 69 -11.97 -3.86 10.69
CA ARG A 69 -12.08 -3.65 12.14
C ARG A 69 -11.25 -2.47 12.64
N THR A 70 -10.70 -1.67 11.73
CA THR A 70 -10.01 -0.46 12.12
C THR A 70 -11.02 0.67 12.29
N ASN A 71 -10.66 1.71 13.05
CA ASN A 71 -11.54 2.85 13.27
C ASN A 71 -11.01 4.10 12.54
N VAL A 72 -11.87 5.11 12.45
CA VAL A 72 -11.56 6.35 11.75
C VAL A 72 -10.34 7.05 12.35
N GLU A 73 -10.25 7.08 13.68
CA GLU A 73 -9.15 7.75 14.37
C GLU A 73 -7.81 7.13 14.03
N HIS A 74 -7.75 5.80 13.91
CA HIS A 74 -6.53 5.11 13.53
C HIS A 74 -6.14 5.41 12.09
N ILE A 75 -7.13 5.48 11.20
CA ILE A 75 -6.89 5.83 9.79
C ILE A 75 -6.33 7.25 9.68
N ILE A 76 -6.88 8.18 10.45
CA ILE A 76 -6.39 9.57 10.49
C ILE A 76 -4.94 9.61 10.98
N GLU A 77 -4.60 8.84 12.00
CA GLU A 77 -3.24 8.77 12.52
C GLU A 77 -2.27 8.22 11.46
N ILE A 78 -2.66 7.16 10.76
CA ILE A 78 -1.86 6.60 9.68
C ILE A 78 -1.62 7.64 8.58
N ALA A 79 -2.68 8.31 8.15
CA ALA A 79 -2.58 9.34 7.12
C ALA A 79 -1.61 10.44 7.54
N ARG A 80 -1.70 10.87 8.80
CA ARG A 80 -0.82 11.91 9.34
C ARG A 80 0.65 11.49 9.26
N ARG A 81 0.95 10.25 9.57
CA ARG A 81 2.31 9.71 9.47
C ARG A 81 2.79 9.66 8.02
N ARG A 82 1.90 9.43 7.06
CA ARG A 82 2.26 9.29 5.65
C ARG A 82 2.39 10.62 4.91
N LEU A 83 2.02 11.73 5.53
CA LEU A 83 2.16 13.06 4.90
C LEU A 83 3.61 13.47 4.65
N PHE A 84 4.56 12.86 5.35
CA PHE A 84 5.96 13.28 5.34
C PHE A 84 6.86 12.41 4.46
N VAL A 85 6.35 11.94 3.33
CA VAL A 85 7.16 11.24 2.35
C VAL A 85 8.10 12.26 1.69
N ARG A 86 9.38 11.88 1.55
CA ARG A 86 10.43 12.81 1.12
C ARG A 86 10.47 13.10 -0.37
N GLU A 87 10.03 12.16 -1.20
CA GLU A 87 10.14 12.27 -2.66
C GLU A 87 8.82 11.93 -3.31
N PRO A 88 8.57 12.48 -4.53
CA PRO A 88 7.29 12.26 -5.22
C PRO A 88 7.04 10.79 -5.50
N VAL A 89 5.92 10.27 -5.03
CA VAL A 89 5.52 8.87 -5.28
C VAL A 89 4.01 8.80 -5.48
N LYS A 90 3.57 7.71 -6.11
CA LYS A 90 2.16 7.39 -6.30
C LYS A 90 1.80 6.20 -5.42
N SER A 91 0.63 6.26 -4.80
CA SER A 91 0.08 5.15 -4.02
C SER A 91 -1.31 4.83 -4.54
N ALA A 92 -1.43 3.72 -5.24
CA ALA A 92 -2.72 3.25 -5.75
C ALA A 92 -3.33 2.26 -4.76
N LEU A 93 -4.62 2.43 -4.50
CA LEU A 93 -5.38 1.51 -3.67
C LEU A 93 -6.47 0.88 -4.53
N PHE A 94 -6.54 -0.43 -4.54
CA PHE A 94 -7.60 -1.15 -5.24
C PHE A 94 -8.60 -1.71 -4.25
N ALA A 95 -9.89 -1.47 -4.51
CA ALA A 95 -10.98 -2.02 -3.70
C ALA A 95 -12.13 -2.40 -4.62
N ASP A 96 -12.69 -3.59 -4.40
CA ASP A 96 -13.73 -4.15 -5.27
C ASP A 96 -15.05 -4.41 -4.54
N ASN A 97 -15.18 -3.98 -3.29
CA ASN A 97 -16.44 -4.09 -2.55
C ASN A 97 -16.68 -2.81 -1.74
N PRO A 98 -17.96 -2.55 -1.36
CA PRO A 98 -18.32 -1.28 -0.71
C PRO A 98 -17.56 -0.96 0.57
N ALA A 99 -17.35 -1.94 1.45
CA ALA A 99 -16.67 -1.70 2.72
C ALA A 99 -15.22 -1.30 2.52
N ASN A 100 -14.49 -2.04 1.68
CA ASN A 100 -13.10 -1.74 1.39
C ASN A 100 -12.96 -0.42 0.64
N LEU A 101 -13.89 -0.17 -0.29
CA LEU A 101 -13.90 1.07 -1.06
C LEU A 101 -14.09 2.29 -0.15
N GLU A 102 -14.98 2.20 0.82
CA GLU A 102 -15.23 3.29 1.76
C GLU A 102 -13.97 3.66 2.56
N VAL A 103 -13.27 2.65 3.07
CA VAL A 103 -12.01 2.86 3.82
C VAL A 103 -10.93 3.46 2.93
N ALA A 104 -10.79 2.92 1.73
CA ALA A 104 -9.80 3.41 0.77
C ALA A 104 -10.06 4.86 0.40
N GLN A 105 -11.32 5.21 0.14
CA GLN A 105 -11.70 6.58 -0.20
C GLN A 105 -11.49 7.54 0.96
N MET A 106 -11.71 7.08 2.19
CA MET A 106 -11.43 7.88 3.38
C MET A 106 -9.94 8.24 3.44
N TYR A 107 -9.08 7.26 3.23
CA TYR A 107 -7.63 7.48 3.23
C TYR A 107 -7.24 8.43 2.09
N GLU A 108 -7.81 8.23 0.90
CA GLU A 108 -7.56 9.12 -0.24
C GLU A 108 -7.89 10.58 0.09
N ARG A 109 -9.04 10.80 0.72
CA ARG A 109 -9.45 12.15 1.13
C ARG A 109 -8.50 12.76 2.16
N LEU A 110 -8.06 11.95 3.13
CA LEU A 110 -7.13 12.41 4.16
C LEU A 110 -5.76 12.77 3.58
N MET A 111 -5.37 12.14 2.47
CA MET A 111 -4.09 12.38 1.83
C MET A 111 -4.16 13.39 0.67
N LYS A 112 -5.31 14.00 0.50
CA LYS A 112 -5.56 14.92 -0.63
C LYS A 112 -4.56 16.08 -0.72
N ASP A 113 -4.16 16.63 0.43
CA ASP A 113 -3.28 17.78 0.47
C ASP A 113 -1.81 17.43 0.62
N ALA A 114 -1.47 16.13 0.59
CA ALA A 114 -0.09 15.71 0.64
C ALA A 114 0.65 16.15 -0.62
N ILE A 115 1.84 16.71 -0.44
CA ILE A 115 2.61 17.26 -1.56
C ILE A 115 3.38 16.19 -2.32
N MET A 116 4.03 15.29 -1.58
CA MET A 116 4.94 14.32 -2.17
C MET A 116 4.31 12.97 -2.51
N ILE A 117 3.15 12.66 -1.95
CA ILE A 117 2.48 11.40 -2.22
C ILE A 117 1.10 11.66 -2.81
N GLN A 118 0.84 11.06 -3.98
CA GLN A 118 -0.48 11.11 -4.60
C GLN A 118 -1.16 9.78 -4.32
N VAL A 119 -2.29 9.83 -3.63
CA VAL A 119 -3.09 8.64 -3.32
C VAL A 119 -4.32 8.64 -4.21
N ARG A 120 -4.57 7.51 -4.87
CA ARG A 120 -5.75 7.36 -5.73
C ARG A 120 -6.35 5.97 -5.57
N VAL A 121 -7.69 5.94 -5.50
CA VAL A 121 -8.44 4.70 -5.34
C VAL A 121 -8.96 4.24 -6.70
N PHE A 122 -8.87 2.93 -6.96
CA PHE A 122 -9.33 2.30 -8.19
C PHE A 122 -10.23 1.11 -7.86
N SER A 123 -11.23 0.88 -8.68
CA SER A 123 -12.03 -0.33 -8.66
C SER A 123 -11.75 -1.20 -9.88
N ASP A 124 -10.74 -0.86 -10.65
CA ASP A 124 -10.31 -1.55 -11.86
C ASP A 124 -8.78 -1.56 -11.90
N ARG A 125 -8.19 -2.76 -11.96
CA ARG A 125 -6.74 -2.92 -11.98
C ARG A 125 -6.10 -2.37 -13.24
N LYS A 126 -6.82 -2.42 -14.36
CA LYS A 126 -6.32 -1.85 -15.60
C LYS A 126 -6.09 -0.33 -15.46
N ALA A 127 -7.07 0.37 -14.87
CA ALA A 127 -6.96 1.80 -14.64
C ALA A 127 -5.82 2.12 -13.68
N ALA A 128 -5.64 1.30 -12.63
CA ALA A 128 -4.52 1.47 -11.69
C ALA A 128 -3.18 1.29 -12.41
N GLY A 129 -3.08 0.28 -13.27
CA GLY A 129 -1.86 0.02 -14.04
C GLY A 129 -1.53 1.18 -14.98
N GLU A 130 -2.53 1.75 -15.63
CA GLU A 130 -2.33 2.90 -16.51
C GLU A 130 -1.80 4.10 -15.73
N TRP A 131 -2.37 4.36 -14.56
CA TRP A 131 -1.93 5.48 -13.73
C TRP A 131 -0.51 5.27 -13.20
N LEU A 132 -0.16 4.04 -12.82
CA LEU A 132 1.17 3.70 -12.33
C LEU A 132 2.18 3.49 -13.46
N GLU A 133 1.71 3.42 -14.71
CA GLU A 133 2.54 3.15 -15.90
C GLU A 133 3.21 1.79 -15.84
N VAL A 134 2.44 0.77 -15.45
CA VAL A 134 2.91 -0.61 -15.35
C VAL A 134 1.91 -1.56 -16.03
N PRO A 135 2.37 -2.74 -16.46
CA PRO A 135 1.44 -3.74 -17.00
C PRO A 135 0.42 -4.18 -15.93
N PRO A 136 -0.88 -4.22 -16.26
CA PRO A 136 -1.90 -4.57 -15.24
C PRO A 136 -1.71 -5.96 -14.63
N ASN A 137 -1.11 -6.90 -15.36
CA ASN A 137 -0.95 -8.26 -14.87
C ASN A 137 -0.05 -8.37 -13.64
N ILE A 138 0.86 -7.40 -13.42
CA ILE A 138 1.69 -7.43 -12.21
C ILE A 138 0.91 -6.99 -10.96
N LEU A 139 -0.26 -6.40 -11.14
CA LEU A 139 -1.10 -5.96 -10.03
C LEU A 139 -2.05 -7.07 -9.55
N GLU A 140 -2.17 -8.15 -10.30
CA GLU A 140 -3.01 -9.27 -9.92
C GLU A 140 -2.44 -9.99 -8.70
N THR A 141 -3.33 -10.65 -7.94
CA THR A 141 -2.92 -11.41 -6.77
C THR A 141 -1.92 -12.48 -7.18
N PRO A 142 -0.75 -12.53 -6.54
CA PRO A 142 0.25 -13.54 -6.88
C PRO A 142 -0.28 -14.95 -6.68
N ALA A 143 0.09 -15.86 -7.60
CA ALA A 143 -0.21 -17.27 -7.42
C ALA A 143 0.64 -17.80 -6.26
N GLU A 144 0.02 -18.61 -5.43
CA GLU A 144 0.70 -19.24 -4.30
C GLU A 144 1.37 -20.54 -4.70
#